data_e8e0dfb8ec35df866f3b6889c82fddc0
#
_entry.id   e8e0dfb8ec35df866f3b6889c82fddc0
#
_cell.length_a   1.000
_cell.length_b   1.000
_cell.length_c   1.000
_cell.angle_alpha   90.00
_cell.angle_beta   90.00
_cell.angle_gamma   90.00
#
_symmetry.space_group_name_H-M   'P 1'
#
loop_
_entity.id
_entity.type
_entity.pdbx_description
1 polymer ?
#
loop_
_entity_poly.entity_id
_entity_poly.type
_entity_poly.pdbx_seq_one_letter_code
_entity_poly.pdbx_strand_id
1 'polypeptide(L)'
;MNIDESIHNEWFLWIHKHIQDVLASGFFVSAKLTQVLVEEEMGGVTYSVQYTANSKEDLNEYYTNTAPKLRNESMKKFADKMISFRTELKVVKEFFPPSSHN
;
A
#
# COMPACT_ATOMS: atom_id res chain seq x y z
N MET A 1 -4.64 5.80 -2.00
CA MET A 1 -4.63 5.88 -3.47
C MET A 1 -6.05 5.98 -3.98
N ASN A 2 -6.35 7.04 -4.68
CA ASN A 2 -7.64 7.18 -5.36
C ASN A 2 -7.48 6.76 -6.81
N ILE A 3 -8.31 5.82 -7.26
CA ILE A 3 -8.20 5.20 -8.56
C ILE A 3 -9.42 5.55 -9.41
N ASP A 4 -9.17 6.13 -10.58
CA ASP A 4 -10.24 6.47 -11.52
C ASP A 4 -10.98 5.19 -11.95
N GLU A 5 -12.29 5.28 -12.09
CA GLU A 5 -13.11 4.12 -12.44
C GLU A 5 -12.72 3.50 -13.77
N SER A 6 -12.24 4.30 -14.70
CA SER A 6 -11.87 3.81 -16.04
C SER A 6 -10.73 2.80 -16.01
N ILE A 7 -9.89 2.82 -14.96
CA ILE A 7 -8.76 1.89 -14.86
C ILE A 7 -8.88 0.96 -13.67
N HIS A 8 -10.00 0.98 -12.97
CA HIS A 8 -10.13 0.24 -11.70
C HIS A 8 -9.82 -1.24 -11.83
N ASN A 9 -10.40 -1.92 -12.82
CA ASN A 9 -10.18 -3.35 -12.96
C ASN A 9 -8.73 -3.69 -13.31
N GLU A 10 -8.13 -2.93 -14.21
CA GLU A 10 -6.73 -3.12 -14.57
C GLU A 10 -5.81 -2.83 -13.38
N TRP A 11 -6.06 -1.73 -12.66
CA TRP A 11 -5.29 -1.38 -11.48
C TRP A 11 -5.42 -2.43 -10.38
N PHE A 12 -6.63 -2.95 -10.17
CA PHE A 12 -6.87 -3.92 -9.11
C PHE A 12 -6.07 -5.21 -9.33
N LEU A 13 -5.99 -5.68 -10.55
CA LEU A 13 -5.14 -6.82 -10.88
C LEU A 13 -3.67 -6.48 -10.72
N TRP A 14 -3.27 -5.30 -11.16
CA TRP A 14 -1.89 -4.86 -11.06
C TRP A 14 -1.43 -4.72 -9.62
N ILE A 15 -2.25 -4.16 -8.73
CA ILE A 15 -1.84 -3.92 -7.35
C ILE A 15 -1.57 -5.22 -6.60
N HIS A 16 -2.30 -6.28 -6.90
CA HIS A 16 -2.05 -7.57 -6.26
C HIS A 16 -0.65 -8.07 -6.58
N LYS A 17 -0.25 -8.00 -7.84
CA LYS A 17 1.09 -8.42 -8.24
C LYS A 17 2.14 -7.47 -7.67
N HIS A 18 1.86 -6.18 -7.69
CA HIS A 18 2.78 -5.16 -7.16
C HIS A 18 3.08 -5.40 -5.68
N ILE A 19 2.05 -5.68 -4.88
CA ILE A 19 2.22 -5.99 -3.47
C ILE A 19 3.10 -7.22 -3.28
N GLN A 20 2.89 -8.26 -4.08
CA GLN A 20 3.71 -9.46 -4.02
C GLN A 20 5.17 -9.15 -4.36
N ASP A 21 5.41 -8.30 -5.36
CA ASP A 21 6.76 -7.88 -5.73
C ASP A 21 7.43 -7.10 -4.59
N VAL A 22 6.68 -6.23 -3.92
CA VAL A 22 7.20 -5.50 -2.75
C VAL A 22 7.58 -6.46 -1.64
N LEU A 23 6.73 -7.43 -1.34
CA LEU A 23 7.00 -8.42 -0.30
C LEU A 23 8.18 -9.32 -0.65
N ALA A 24 8.37 -9.62 -1.94
CA ALA A 24 9.49 -10.43 -2.40
C ALA A 24 10.83 -9.75 -2.20
N SER A 25 10.85 -8.44 -1.95
CA SER A 25 12.09 -7.72 -1.64
C SER A 25 12.74 -8.17 -0.33
N GLY A 26 11.96 -8.78 0.56
CA GLY A 26 12.46 -9.31 1.83
C GLY A 26 12.49 -8.29 2.96
N PHE A 27 12.10 -7.03 2.71
CA PHE A 27 12.17 -5.97 3.72
C PHE A 27 10.92 -5.85 4.59
N PHE A 28 9.85 -6.58 4.26
CA PHE A 28 8.56 -6.44 4.93
C PHE A 28 8.07 -7.75 5.51
N VAL A 29 7.36 -7.66 6.62
CA VAL A 29 6.73 -8.80 7.28
C VAL A 29 5.41 -9.15 6.61
N SER A 30 4.65 -8.13 6.23
CA SER A 30 3.29 -8.32 5.72
C SER A 30 2.79 -7.07 5.00
N ALA A 31 1.70 -7.23 4.29
CA ALA A 31 0.98 -6.12 3.67
C ALA A 31 -0.52 -6.34 3.80
N LYS A 32 -1.27 -5.25 3.83
CA LYS A 32 -2.72 -5.29 3.90
C LYS A 32 -3.29 -4.28 2.90
N LEU A 33 -4.13 -4.76 2.00
CA LEU A 33 -4.85 -3.92 1.05
C LEU A 33 -6.25 -3.69 1.60
N THR A 34 -6.64 -2.43 1.77
CA THR A 34 -7.96 -2.08 2.29
C THR A 34 -8.64 -1.06 1.39
N GLN A 35 -9.95 -1.12 1.35
CA GLN A 35 -10.76 -0.13 0.64
C GLN A 35 -11.30 0.88 1.64
N VAL A 36 -11.16 2.15 1.33
CA VAL A 36 -11.72 3.21 2.17
C VAL A 36 -13.21 3.32 1.87
N LEU A 37 -14.04 3.13 2.89
CA LEU A 37 -15.49 3.07 2.75
C LEU A 37 -16.12 4.45 2.94
N VAL A 38 -15.84 5.38 2.03
CA VAL A 38 -16.42 6.71 2.02
C VAL A 38 -16.84 7.04 0.59
N GLU A 39 -17.82 7.93 0.44
CA GLU A 39 -18.14 8.45 -0.87
C GLU A 39 -17.10 9.48 -1.26
N GLU A 40 -16.57 9.33 -2.48
CA GLU A 40 -15.60 10.27 -3.01
C GLU A 40 -16.31 11.29 -3.86
N GLU A 41 -16.23 12.57 -3.51
CA GLU A 41 -16.85 13.64 -4.27
C GLU A 41 -16.34 13.70 -5.70
N MET A 42 -15.10 13.34 -5.91
CA MET A 42 -14.48 13.33 -7.23
C MET A 42 -14.67 12.02 -7.99
N GLY A 43 -15.42 11.08 -7.41
CA GLY A 43 -15.57 9.76 -7.98
C GLY A 43 -14.34 8.87 -7.72
N GLY A 44 -14.31 7.71 -8.38
CA GLY A 44 -13.24 6.75 -8.19
C GLY A 44 -13.40 5.92 -6.93
N VAL A 45 -12.40 5.08 -6.68
CA VAL A 45 -12.37 4.22 -5.50
C VAL A 45 -11.06 4.46 -4.77
N THR A 46 -11.11 4.58 -3.47
CA THR A 46 -9.91 4.82 -2.67
C THR A 46 -9.48 3.55 -1.94
N TYR A 47 -8.20 3.20 -2.10
CA TYR A 47 -7.58 2.08 -1.43
C TYR A 47 -6.39 2.53 -0.60
N SER A 48 -6.10 1.75 0.42
CA SER A 48 -4.89 1.93 1.24
C SER A 48 -4.13 0.62 1.26
N VAL A 49 -2.81 0.69 1.08
CA VAL A 49 -1.94 -0.46 1.28
C VAL A 49 -1.04 -0.16 2.46
N GLN A 50 -1.10 -1.00 3.48
CA GLN A 50 -0.28 -0.85 4.66
C GLN A 50 0.75 -1.96 4.69
N TYR A 51 2.03 -1.57 4.62
CA TYR A 51 3.14 -2.52 4.70
C TYR A 51 3.76 -2.43 6.08
N THR A 52 4.10 -3.58 6.65
CA THR A 52 4.83 -3.64 7.90
C THR A 52 6.26 -4.07 7.61
N ALA A 53 7.22 -3.17 7.84
CA ALA A 53 8.64 -3.47 7.63
C ALA A 53 9.20 -4.27 8.79
N ASN A 54 10.25 -5.05 8.51
CA ASN A 54 10.95 -5.81 9.55
C ASN A 54 11.62 -4.89 10.56
N SER A 55 12.15 -3.75 10.09
CA SER A 55 12.86 -2.78 10.92
C SER A 55 12.91 -1.45 10.19
N LYS A 56 13.35 -0.41 10.91
CA LYS A 56 13.56 0.92 10.29
C LYS A 56 14.67 0.86 9.25
N GLU A 57 15.72 0.07 9.51
CA GLU A 57 16.82 -0.11 8.59
C GLU A 57 16.34 -0.77 7.30
N ASP A 58 15.50 -1.79 7.40
CA ASP A 58 14.95 -2.47 6.23
C ASP A 58 14.06 -1.54 5.42
N LEU A 59 13.29 -0.69 6.08
CA LEU A 59 12.47 0.29 5.39
C LEU A 59 13.34 1.28 4.61
N ASN A 60 14.43 1.75 5.19
CA ASN A 60 15.37 2.64 4.52
C ASN A 60 16.03 1.97 3.32
N GLU A 61 16.42 0.71 3.45
CA GLU A 61 16.99 -0.08 2.36
C GLU A 61 15.99 -0.22 1.21
N TYR A 62 14.73 -0.49 1.53
CA TYR A 62 13.69 -0.58 0.52
C TYR A 62 13.58 0.73 -0.28
N TYR A 63 13.53 1.87 0.42
CA TYR A 63 13.38 3.16 -0.24
C TYR A 63 14.58 3.50 -1.13
N THR A 64 15.77 3.09 -0.74
CA THR A 64 16.98 3.38 -1.50
C THR A 64 17.13 2.48 -2.72
N ASN A 65 16.85 1.18 -2.56
CA ASN A 65 17.23 0.19 -3.57
C ASN A 65 16.07 -0.34 -4.42
N THR A 66 14.88 -0.43 -3.87
CA THR A 66 13.77 -1.12 -4.53
C THR A 66 12.63 -0.17 -4.93
N ALA A 67 12.25 0.75 -4.07
CA ALA A 67 11.09 1.61 -4.29
C ALA A 67 11.16 2.45 -5.57
N PRO A 68 12.32 3.01 -5.96
CA PRO A 68 12.37 3.82 -7.18
C PRO A 68 11.94 3.06 -8.42
N LYS A 69 12.38 1.81 -8.56
CA LYS A 69 12.01 0.97 -9.70
C LYS A 69 10.51 0.69 -9.73
N LEU A 70 9.95 0.28 -8.59
CA LEU A 70 8.54 -0.07 -8.50
C LEU A 70 7.64 1.15 -8.69
N ARG A 71 8.07 2.30 -8.17
CA ARG A 71 7.35 3.55 -8.37
C ARG A 71 7.31 3.96 -9.84
N ASN A 72 8.42 3.82 -10.54
CA ASN A 72 8.49 4.14 -11.95
C ASN A 72 7.55 3.27 -12.78
N GLU A 73 7.44 1.99 -12.46
CA GLU A 73 6.51 1.08 -13.13
C GLU A 73 5.05 1.55 -12.95
N SER A 74 4.69 1.92 -11.73
CA SER A 74 3.35 2.43 -11.42
C SER A 74 3.06 3.72 -12.18
N MET A 75 3.99 4.67 -12.18
CA MET A 75 3.81 5.94 -12.85
C MET A 75 3.67 5.80 -14.36
N LYS A 76 4.41 4.90 -14.96
CA LYS A 76 4.28 4.65 -16.39
C LYS A 76 2.91 4.12 -16.76
N LYS A 77 2.33 3.30 -15.90
CA LYS A 77 1.08 2.62 -16.22
C LYS A 77 -0.15 3.45 -15.91
N PHE A 78 -0.14 4.21 -14.81
CA PHE A 78 -1.36 4.85 -14.30
C PHE A 78 -1.21 6.34 -13.97
N ALA A 79 -0.19 7.01 -14.48
CA ALA A 79 0.19 8.37 -14.05
C ALA A 79 -0.97 9.37 -13.97
N ASP A 80 -1.86 9.37 -14.96
CA ASP A 80 -2.93 10.36 -15.05
C ASP A 80 -4.21 9.95 -14.34
N LYS A 81 -4.31 8.70 -13.91
CA LYS A 81 -5.54 8.11 -13.42
C LYS A 81 -5.46 7.64 -11.97
N MET A 82 -4.35 7.91 -11.31
CA MET A 82 -4.12 7.49 -9.94
C MET A 82 -3.48 8.61 -9.16
N ILE A 83 -4.05 8.93 -8.00
CA ILE A 83 -3.47 9.87 -7.05
C ILE A 83 -3.05 9.07 -5.83
N SER A 84 -1.79 9.19 -5.43
CA SER A 84 -1.30 8.48 -4.26
C SER A 84 -0.37 9.33 -3.41
N PHE A 85 -0.32 9.05 -2.13
CA PHE A 85 0.66 9.62 -1.22
C PHE A 85 1.07 8.54 -0.23
N ARG A 86 2.16 8.80 0.46
CA ARG A 86 2.74 7.81 1.36
C ARG A 86 3.02 8.44 2.72
N THR A 87 2.74 7.68 3.77
CA THR A 87 3.00 8.10 5.15
C THR A 87 3.73 6.98 5.87
N GLU A 88 4.76 7.31 6.63
CA GLU A 88 5.41 6.35 7.51
C GLU A 88 4.76 6.42 8.88
N LEU A 89 4.51 5.25 9.46
CA LEU A 89 3.90 5.13 10.77
C LEU A 89 4.80 4.29 11.66
N LYS A 90 4.91 4.69 12.92
CA LYS A 90 5.62 3.89 13.92
C LYS A 90 4.60 3.33 14.88
N VAL A 91 4.57 2.01 15.04
CA VAL A 91 3.72 1.40 16.06
C VAL A 91 4.29 1.75 17.42
N VAL A 92 3.53 2.48 18.20
CA VAL A 92 3.93 2.82 19.58
C VAL A 92 3.51 1.70 20.51
N LYS A 93 2.28 1.22 20.36
CA LYS A 93 1.77 0.14 21.18
C LYS A 93 0.50 -0.41 20.53
N GLU A 94 0.31 -1.71 20.63
CA GLU A 94 -0.93 -2.36 20.23
C GLU A 94 -1.76 -2.63 21.46
N PHE A 95 -3.09 -2.53 21.31
CA PHE A 95 -4.04 -2.78 22.37
C PHE A 95 -5.04 -3.81 21.88
N PHE A 96 -5.42 -4.72 22.77
CA PHE A 96 -6.41 -5.75 22.49
C PHE A 96 -7.48 -5.71 23.57
N PRO A 97 -8.74 -6.04 23.22
CA PRO A 97 -9.76 -6.11 24.27
C PRO A 97 -9.39 -7.18 25.30
N PRO A 98 -9.83 -7.03 26.55
CA PRO A 98 -9.58 -8.05 27.55
C PRO A 98 -10.15 -9.40 27.10
N SER A 99 -9.45 -10.46 27.44
CA SER A 99 -9.93 -11.79 27.14
C SER A 99 -11.21 -12.06 27.92
N SER A 100 -12.26 -12.45 27.23
CA SER A 100 -13.53 -12.69 27.86
C SER A 100 -13.74 -14.16 28.25
N HIS A 101 -12.79 -15.03 27.85
CA HIS A 101 -12.94 -16.34 28.12
C HIS A 101 -11.85 -16.67 28.96
N ASN A 102 -11.83 -16.78 29.61
CA ASN A 102 -10.81 -17.06 30.28
C ASN A 102 -11.17 -18.00 31.22
#